data_6a13e98c7990ae71d684252fe65efd39
#
_entry.id   6a13e98c7990ae71d684252fe65efd39
#
_cell.length_a   1.000
_cell.length_b   1.000
_cell.length_c   1.000
_cell.angle_alpha   90.00
_cell.angle_beta   90.00
_cell.angle_gamma   90.00
#
_symmetry.space_group_name_H-M   'P 1'
#
loop_
_entity.id
_entity.type
_entity.pdbx_description
1 polymer ?
#
loop_
_entity_poly.entity_id
_entity_poly.type
_entity_poly.pdbx_seq_one_letter_code
_entity_poly.pdbx_strand_id
1 'polypeptide(L)'
;KGQKRPSRRSSNNGEDNIITNGSGIAVADGQCMLIVEQGRVVEVCAEPGEFTFDASTEPSVFTGNFGDSLAETFQTVAKRFTYGGDTGKDQRVYYINTKELGEILYGTATPIPFRVVVSEERGYKLSVNLRCNGSFTCRICDPLLFYTNVCSNVSTQYDASEIAPRLKSELMNALQPALATLSALSLIHISESTR
;
A
#
# COMPACT_ATOMS: atom_id res chain seq x y z
N LYS A 1 2.03 7.29 12.26
CA LYS A 1 2.78 7.09 13.48
C LYS A 1 1.83 6.81 14.64
N GLY A 2 2.16 5.85 15.51
CA GLY A 2 1.40 5.53 16.70
C GLY A 2 1.36 6.69 17.69
N GLN A 3 0.24 6.81 18.41
CA GLN A 3 0.07 7.83 19.45
C GLN A 3 0.26 7.19 20.82
N LYS A 4 1.08 7.82 21.67
CA LYS A 4 1.28 7.43 23.04
C LYS A 4 0.07 7.84 23.88
N ARG A 5 -0.52 6.90 24.61
CA ARG A 5 -1.56 7.20 25.60
C ARG A 5 -0.97 7.08 27.01
N PRO A 6 -0.97 8.15 27.81
CA PRO A 6 -0.49 8.07 29.19
C PRO A 6 -1.44 7.16 29.99
N SER A 7 -0.88 6.20 30.71
CA SER A 7 -1.64 5.42 31.70
C SER A 7 -1.69 6.22 33.02
N ARG A 8 -2.84 6.21 33.70
CA ARG A 8 -3.01 6.86 35.02
C ARG A 8 -2.05 6.32 36.10
N ARG A 9 -1.44 5.15 35.86
CA ARG A 9 -0.50 4.51 36.80
C ARG A 9 0.96 4.60 36.36
N SER A 10 1.25 5.17 35.22
CA SER A 10 2.61 5.31 34.70
C SER A 10 3.17 6.67 35.12
N SER A 11 4.21 6.67 35.91
CA SER A 11 5.04 7.85 36.20
C SER A 11 6.01 8.18 35.08
N ASN A 12 5.88 7.49 33.91
CA ASN A 12 6.81 7.62 32.82
C ASN A 12 6.50 8.86 31.97
N ASN A 13 7.17 9.97 32.29
CA ASN A 13 7.31 11.13 31.42
C ASN A 13 8.31 10.89 30.30
N GLY A 14 8.38 9.63 29.80
CA GLY A 14 9.35 9.20 28.82
C GLY A 14 9.44 10.13 27.63
N GLU A 15 10.63 10.30 27.13
CA GLU A 15 10.96 11.08 25.94
C GLU A 15 10.13 10.60 24.74
N ASP A 16 9.83 11.53 23.84
CA ASP A 16 9.28 11.17 22.54
C ASP A 16 10.26 10.24 21.83
N ASN A 17 9.72 9.21 21.16
CA ASN A 17 10.49 8.21 20.42
C ASN A 17 11.28 7.20 21.29
N ILE A 18 10.84 6.95 22.51
CA ILE A 18 11.31 5.81 23.32
C ILE A 18 10.11 4.97 23.74
N ILE A 19 10.18 3.67 23.48
CA ILE A 19 9.19 2.69 23.95
C ILE A 19 9.79 2.03 25.20
N THR A 20 9.14 2.24 26.33
CA THR A 20 9.59 1.63 27.58
C THR A 20 9.30 0.12 27.56
N ASN A 21 10.24 -0.66 28.07
CA ASN A 21 10.05 -2.10 28.26
C ASN A 21 8.81 -2.38 29.11
N GLY A 22 7.98 -3.32 28.72
CA GLY A 22 6.69 -3.60 29.35
C GLY A 22 5.54 -2.70 28.88
N SER A 23 5.75 -1.80 27.90
CA SER A 23 4.67 -1.01 27.32
C SER A 23 3.70 -1.87 26.53
N GLY A 24 2.39 -1.70 26.75
CA GLY A 24 1.35 -2.31 25.92
C GLY A 24 1.22 -1.59 24.58
N ILE A 25 1.21 -2.36 23.51
CA ILE A 25 0.99 -1.89 22.13
C ILE A 25 -0.27 -2.57 21.60
N ALA A 26 -1.31 -1.79 21.32
CA ALA A 26 -2.57 -2.31 20.80
C ALA A 26 -2.56 -2.27 19.27
N VAL A 27 -2.91 -3.38 18.65
CA VAL A 27 -3.10 -3.53 17.21
C VAL A 27 -4.58 -3.82 16.95
N ALA A 28 -5.24 -2.98 16.17
CA ALA A 28 -6.63 -3.17 15.82
C ALA A 28 -6.76 -4.09 14.59
N ASP A 29 -7.93 -4.69 14.43
CA ASP A 29 -8.26 -5.44 13.21
C ASP A 29 -8.11 -4.58 11.96
N GLY A 30 -7.46 -5.12 10.93
CA GLY A 30 -7.15 -4.42 9.69
C GLY A 30 -6.01 -3.42 9.80
N GLN A 31 -5.16 -3.56 10.80
CA GLN A 31 -3.91 -2.83 10.94
C GLN A 31 -2.71 -3.79 10.98
N CYS A 32 -1.60 -3.35 10.43
CA CYS A 32 -0.30 -3.95 10.68
C CYS A 32 0.56 -2.94 11.44
N MET A 33 1.10 -3.35 12.57
CA MET A 33 2.01 -2.58 13.40
C MET A 33 3.45 -2.89 13.00
N LEU A 34 4.27 -1.84 12.92
CA LEU A 34 5.71 -1.92 12.73
C LEU A 34 6.39 -1.18 13.86
N ILE A 35 7.35 -1.81 14.54
CA ILE A 35 8.28 -1.12 15.43
C ILE A 35 9.56 -0.85 14.65
N VAL A 36 9.94 0.42 14.64
CA VAL A 36 11.14 0.90 13.94
C VAL A 36 12.09 1.46 14.97
N GLU A 37 13.30 0.91 15.02
CA GLU A 37 14.39 1.36 15.87
C GLU A 37 15.53 1.86 14.99
N GLN A 38 15.93 3.13 15.17
CA GLN A 38 16.98 3.77 14.36
C GLN A 38 16.79 3.61 12.84
N GLY A 39 15.56 3.73 12.37
CA GLY A 39 15.20 3.54 10.96
C GLY A 39 15.12 2.08 10.50
N ARG A 40 15.35 1.12 11.38
CA ARG A 40 15.27 -0.32 11.11
C ARG A 40 13.97 -0.89 11.67
N VAL A 41 13.25 -1.67 10.87
CA VAL A 41 12.09 -2.42 11.36
C VAL A 41 12.58 -3.60 12.20
N VAL A 42 12.23 -3.61 13.48
CA VAL A 42 12.63 -4.66 14.43
C VAL A 42 11.49 -5.60 14.76
N GLU A 43 10.24 -5.14 14.61
CA GLU A 43 9.08 -5.97 14.88
C GLU A 43 7.95 -5.65 13.90
N VAL A 44 7.22 -6.68 13.49
CA VAL A 44 6.04 -6.60 12.63
C VAL A 44 4.93 -7.42 13.24
N CYS A 45 3.76 -6.82 13.45
CA CYS A 45 2.60 -7.53 13.96
C CYS A 45 1.35 -7.16 13.15
N ALA A 46 0.76 -8.15 12.49
CA ALA A 46 -0.50 -8.04 11.77
C ALA A 46 -1.66 -8.76 12.48
N GLU A 47 -1.42 -9.29 13.67
CA GLU A 47 -2.44 -9.92 14.50
C GLU A 47 -3.14 -8.87 15.37
N PRO A 48 -4.47 -8.83 15.40
CA PRO A 48 -5.19 -7.96 16.34
C PRO A 48 -4.96 -8.40 17.78
N GLY A 49 -4.74 -7.44 18.67
CA GLY A 49 -4.53 -7.73 20.07
C GLY A 49 -3.74 -6.64 20.80
N GLU A 50 -3.39 -6.94 22.03
CA GLU A 50 -2.50 -6.12 22.85
C GLU A 50 -1.22 -6.91 23.11
N PHE A 51 -0.09 -6.33 22.71
CA PHE A 51 1.23 -6.93 22.81
C PHE A 51 2.09 -6.14 23.80
N THR A 52 2.88 -6.82 24.58
CA THR A 52 3.83 -6.18 25.50
C THR A 52 5.18 -6.07 24.82
N PHE A 53 5.70 -4.85 24.72
CA PHE A 53 7.03 -4.61 24.18
C PHE A 53 8.11 -5.11 25.15
N ASP A 54 8.99 -5.97 24.66
CA ASP A 54 10.16 -6.46 25.36
C ASP A 54 11.44 -6.17 24.57
N ALA A 55 12.22 -5.23 25.05
CA ALA A 55 13.46 -4.78 24.40
C ALA A 55 14.57 -5.85 24.42
N SER A 56 14.42 -6.94 25.21
CA SER A 56 15.40 -8.03 25.31
C SER A 56 15.19 -9.15 24.30
N THR A 57 14.05 -9.14 23.59
CA THR A 57 13.73 -10.19 22.59
C THR A 57 14.37 -9.89 21.25
N GLU A 58 14.67 -10.96 20.51
CA GLU A 58 15.10 -10.86 19.11
C GLU A 58 13.95 -10.33 18.23
N PRO A 59 14.29 -9.73 17.06
CA PRO A 59 13.29 -9.26 16.10
C PRO A 59 12.26 -10.34 15.77
N SER A 60 10.99 -10.03 15.87
CA SER A 60 9.90 -10.98 15.74
C SER A 60 8.88 -10.55 14.66
N VAL A 61 8.19 -11.53 14.10
CA VAL A 61 7.16 -11.33 13.09
C VAL A 61 5.92 -12.12 13.45
N PHE A 62 4.79 -11.41 13.60
CA PHE A 62 3.47 -12.00 13.76
C PHE A 62 2.67 -11.72 12.49
N THR A 63 2.54 -12.72 11.64
CA THR A 63 2.05 -12.54 10.25
C THR A 63 0.55 -12.33 10.15
N GLY A 64 -0.24 -12.83 11.10
CA GLY A 64 -1.69 -12.76 11.03
C GLY A 64 -2.22 -13.32 9.71
N ASN A 65 -3.01 -12.52 9.00
CA ASN A 65 -3.62 -12.90 7.73
C ASN A 65 -2.69 -12.81 6.51
N PHE A 66 -1.43 -12.35 6.66
CA PHE A 66 -0.49 -12.17 5.55
C PHE A 66 0.36 -13.42 5.27
N GLY A 67 0.34 -14.41 6.17
CA GLY A 67 1.06 -15.68 5.98
C GLY A 67 2.57 -15.52 5.78
N ASP A 68 3.12 -16.42 4.95
CA ASP A 68 4.57 -16.54 4.76
C ASP A 68 5.20 -15.35 4.02
N SER A 69 4.42 -14.65 3.18
CA SER A 69 4.94 -13.55 2.37
C SER A 69 5.50 -12.39 3.21
N LEU A 70 4.81 -12.03 4.31
CA LEU A 70 5.28 -10.99 5.22
C LEU A 70 6.53 -11.44 5.99
N ALA A 71 6.61 -12.72 6.38
CA ALA A 71 7.77 -13.28 7.06
C ALA A 71 9.00 -13.29 6.13
N GLU A 72 8.87 -13.68 4.88
CA GLU A 72 9.94 -13.65 3.88
C GLU A 72 10.44 -12.22 3.63
N THR A 73 9.51 -11.27 3.46
CA THR A 73 9.84 -9.86 3.29
C THR A 73 10.60 -9.33 4.49
N PHE A 74 10.14 -9.65 5.72
CA PHE A 74 10.82 -9.25 6.94
C PHE A 74 12.24 -9.80 7.02
N GLN A 75 12.44 -11.08 6.76
CA GLN A 75 13.78 -11.70 6.76
C GLN A 75 14.70 -11.02 5.75
N THR A 76 14.19 -10.66 4.58
CA THR A 76 14.95 -9.98 3.52
C THR A 76 15.34 -8.58 3.95
N VAL A 77 14.42 -7.82 4.55
CA VAL A 77 14.68 -6.47 5.04
C VAL A 77 15.60 -6.50 6.25
N ALA A 78 15.38 -7.41 7.21
CA ALA A 78 16.21 -7.54 8.40
C ALA A 78 17.68 -7.86 8.09
N LYS A 79 17.94 -8.71 7.09
CA LYS A 79 19.31 -9.05 6.65
C LYS A 79 20.12 -7.87 6.11
N ARG A 80 19.45 -6.82 5.61
CA ARG A 80 20.14 -5.64 5.06
C ARG A 80 20.75 -4.72 6.13
N PHE A 81 20.43 -4.92 7.40
CA PHE A 81 20.77 -4.01 8.49
C PHE A 81 21.59 -4.63 9.61
N THR A 82 22.68 -5.33 9.29
CA THR A 82 23.47 -6.09 10.27
C THR A 82 24.52 -5.29 11.06
N TYR A 83 24.59 -3.95 10.95
CA TYR A 83 25.59 -3.16 11.67
C TYR A 83 25.02 -1.85 12.22
N GLY A 84 25.18 -1.62 13.53
CA GLY A 84 24.92 -0.33 14.14
C GLY A 84 25.12 -0.37 15.64
N GLY A 85 26.07 0.40 16.13
CA GLY A 85 26.40 0.52 17.54
C GLY A 85 25.31 1.18 18.37
N ASP A 86 25.43 0.98 19.66
CA ASP A 86 24.54 1.43 20.73
C ASP A 86 24.62 2.96 20.91
N THR A 87 23.83 3.70 20.18
CA THR A 87 23.65 5.14 20.36
C THR A 87 22.17 5.48 20.34
N GLY A 88 21.68 6.10 21.40
CA GLY A 88 20.35 6.65 21.66
C GLY A 88 19.22 6.12 20.78
N LYS A 89 18.39 5.22 21.32
CA LYS A 89 17.39 4.47 20.57
C LYS A 89 16.21 5.35 20.15
N ASP A 90 16.17 5.79 18.88
CA ASP A 90 14.97 6.38 18.30
C ASP A 90 14.00 5.25 17.91
N GLN A 91 13.01 5.00 18.76
CA GLN A 91 11.99 3.96 18.57
C GLN A 91 10.67 4.59 18.16
N ARG A 92 10.05 4.04 17.13
CA ARG A 92 8.77 4.52 16.59
C ARG A 92 7.85 3.37 16.29
N VAL A 93 6.57 3.55 16.58
CA VAL A 93 5.52 2.61 16.16
C VAL A 93 4.77 3.20 14.97
N TYR A 94 4.66 2.43 13.90
CA TYR A 94 3.82 2.76 12.76
C TYR A 94 2.68 1.78 12.64
N TYR A 95 1.50 2.29 12.30
CA TYR A 95 0.33 1.48 11.99
C TYR A 95 -0.02 1.69 10.53
N ILE A 96 -0.10 0.59 9.79
CA ILE A 96 -0.45 0.58 8.37
C ILE A 96 -1.86 0.00 8.25
N ASN A 97 -2.76 0.74 7.61
CA ASN A 97 -4.09 0.25 7.31
C ASN A 97 -4.02 -0.80 6.21
N THR A 98 -4.52 -2.00 6.49
CA THR A 98 -4.55 -3.13 5.57
C THR A 98 -5.94 -3.43 5.01
N LYS A 99 -6.93 -2.61 5.42
CA LYS A 99 -8.27 -2.63 4.86
C LYS A 99 -8.28 -2.00 3.47
N GLU A 100 -9.34 -2.23 2.75
CA GLU A 100 -9.57 -1.62 1.46
C GLU A 100 -9.65 -0.10 1.62
N LEU A 101 -8.88 0.61 0.79
CA LEU A 101 -8.92 2.07 0.73
C LEU A 101 -10.15 2.50 -0.05
N GLY A 102 -10.65 3.69 0.26
CA GLY A 102 -11.81 4.25 -0.41
C GLY A 102 -11.64 4.38 -1.93
N GLU A 103 -12.73 4.56 -2.63
CA GLU A 103 -12.74 4.69 -4.08
C GLU A 103 -11.85 5.83 -4.59
N ILE A 104 -11.03 5.49 -5.57
CA ILE A 104 -10.19 6.44 -6.31
C ILE A 104 -10.80 6.61 -7.70
N LEU A 105 -11.32 7.80 -7.98
CA LEU A 105 -11.91 8.11 -9.28
C LEU A 105 -10.80 8.39 -10.31
N TYR A 106 -10.97 7.87 -11.52
CA TYR A 106 -10.10 8.16 -12.65
C TYR A 106 -10.89 8.56 -13.89
N GLY A 107 -10.24 9.23 -14.82
CA GLY A 107 -10.82 9.58 -16.12
C GLY A 107 -9.77 10.06 -17.09
N THR A 108 -10.03 9.87 -18.37
CA THR A 108 -9.16 10.36 -19.44
C THR A 108 -9.36 11.86 -19.63
N ALA A 109 -8.33 12.66 -19.35
CA ALA A 109 -8.35 14.10 -19.60
C ALA A 109 -8.37 14.40 -21.13
N THR A 110 -7.55 13.65 -21.87
CA THR A 110 -7.46 13.74 -23.34
C THR A 110 -8.15 12.53 -23.95
N PRO A 111 -8.99 12.72 -24.99
CA PRO A 111 -9.59 11.61 -25.72
C PRO A 111 -8.52 10.71 -26.35
N ILE A 112 -8.73 9.42 -26.28
CA ILE A 112 -7.86 8.41 -26.86
C ILE A 112 -8.39 8.07 -28.27
N PRO A 113 -7.58 8.20 -29.34
CA PRO A 113 -8.01 7.81 -30.68
C PRO A 113 -8.20 6.31 -30.74
N PHE A 114 -9.35 5.88 -31.21
CA PHE A 114 -9.73 4.49 -31.31
C PHE A 114 -10.28 4.20 -32.71
N ARG A 115 -9.75 3.19 -33.38
CA ARG A 115 -10.17 2.81 -34.72
C ARG A 115 -11.08 1.59 -34.65
N VAL A 116 -12.22 1.69 -35.26
CA VAL A 116 -13.22 0.61 -35.37
C VAL A 116 -13.30 0.19 -36.84
N VAL A 117 -13.23 -1.08 -37.12
CA VAL A 117 -13.52 -1.65 -38.46
C VAL A 117 -14.99 -2.04 -38.47
N VAL A 118 -15.79 -1.32 -39.23
CA VAL A 118 -17.26 -1.52 -39.30
C VAL A 118 -17.60 -2.65 -40.25
N SER A 119 -16.86 -2.82 -41.34
CA SER A 119 -17.03 -3.92 -42.31
C SER A 119 -15.68 -4.26 -42.93
N GLU A 120 -15.27 -5.53 -42.84
CA GLU A 120 -14.06 -6.04 -43.47
C GLU A 120 -14.24 -6.10 -45.00
N GLU A 121 -15.39 -6.58 -45.47
CA GLU A 121 -15.69 -6.77 -46.87
C GLU A 121 -15.69 -5.44 -47.66
N ARG A 122 -16.14 -4.36 -47.03
CA ARG A 122 -16.23 -3.03 -47.63
C ARG A 122 -15.09 -2.09 -47.23
N GLY A 123 -14.20 -2.52 -46.31
CA GLY A 123 -13.06 -1.75 -45.85
C GLY A 123 -13.42 -0.46 -45.06
N TYR A 124 -14.64 -0.37 -44.54
CA TYR A 124 -15.06 0.79 -43.79
C TYR A 124 -14.40 0.82 -42.40
N LYS A 125 -13.61 1.86 -42.17
CA LYS A 125 -12.92 2.13 -40.90
C LYS A 125 -13.45 3.45 -40.35
N LEU A 126 -13.83 3.44 -39.07
CA LEU A 126 -14.27 4.62 -38.35
C LEU A 126 -13.24 4.94 -37.28
N SER A 127 -12.79 6.19 -37.25
CA SER A 127 -11.97 6.70 -36.15
C SER A 127 -12.83 7.47 -35.17
N VAL A 128 -12.83 7.06 -33.93
CA VAL A 128 -13.58 7.70 -32.84
C VAL A 128 -12.63 8.17 -31.76
N ASN A 129 -13.04 9.18 -31.01
CA ASN A 129 -12.33 9.66 -29.85
C ASN A 129 -13.00 9.09 -28.60
N LEU A 130 -12.30 8.17 -27.93
CA LEU A 130 -12.79 7.48 -26.75
C LEU A 130 -12.43 8.25 -25.48
N ARG A 131 -13.39 8.42 -24.60
CA ARG A 131 -13.16 8.83 -23.22
C ARG A 131 -13.66 7.76 -22.29
N CYS A 132 -12.91 7.47 -21.25
CA CYS A 132 -13.31 6.55 -20.19
C CYS A 132 -13.14 7.19 -18.83
N ASN A 133 -13.99 6.80 -17.92
CA ASN A 133 -13.92 7.14 -16.51
C ASN A 133 -14.40 5.94 -15.69
N GLY A 134 -14.01 5.92 -14.45
CA GLY A 134 -14.38 4.86 -13.52
C GLY A 134 -13.79 5.11 -12.13
N SER A 135 -13.90 4.12 -11.30
CA SER A 135 -13.29 4.09 -9.99
C SER A 135 -12.56 2.75 -9.77
N PHE A 136 -11.60 2.77 -8.88
CA PHE A 136 -10.96 1.57 -8.39
C PHE A 136 -10.70 1.70 -6.90
N THR A 137 -10.61 0.58 -6.23
CA THR A 137 -10.17 0.47 -4.84
C THR A 137 -8.83 -0.26 -4.80
N CYS A 138 -8.10 -0.08 -3.74
CA CYS A 138 -6.85 -0.79 -3.50
C CYS A 138 -6.66 -1.06 -2.02
N ARG A 139 -5.81 -2.03 -1.71
CA ARG A 139 -5.37 -2.33 -0.34
C ARG A 139 -3.88 -2.57 -0.31
N ILE A 140 -3.27 -2.34 0.84
CA ILE A 140 -1.86 -2.63 1.06
C ILE A 140 -1.73 -4.13 1.33
N CYS A 141 -1.11 -4.86 0.39
CA CYS A 141 -0.90 -6.30 0.48
C CYS A 141 0.37 -6.67 1.23
N ASP A 142 1.39 -5.81 1.20
CA ASP A 142 2.62 -5.96 1.96
C ASP A 142 2.92 -4.64 2.70
N PRO A 143 2.57 -4.58 4.00
CA PRO A 143 2.80 -3.40 4.82
C PRO A 143 4.27 -3.02 4.98
N LEU A 144 5.17 -4.00 4.98
CA LEU A 144 6.59 -3.77 5.16
C LEU A 144 7.23 -3.17 3.92
N LEU A 145 6.90 -3.68 2.72
CA LEU A 145 7.32 -3.09 1.46
C LEU A 145 6.73 -1.69 1.28
N PHE A 146 5.48 -1.49 1.68
CA PHE A 146 4.86 -0.17 1.66
C PHE A 146 5.61 0.82 2.56
N TYR A 147 5.96 0.42 3.78
CA TYR A 147 6.75 1.25 4.68
C TYR A 147 8.11 1.60 4.08
N THR A 148 8.85 0.60 3.61
CA THR A 148 10.23 0.79 3.14
C THR A 148 10.33 1.57 1.82
N ASN A 149 9.36 1.42 0.92
CA ASN A 149 9.45 1.97 -0.43
C ASN A 149 8.59 3.22 -0.65
N VAL A 150 7.57 3.43 0.18
CA VAL A 150 6.58 4.49 -0.06
C VAL A 150 6.54 5.51 1.07
N CYS A 151 6.35 5.08 2.32
CA CYS A 151 6.05 5.98 3.42
C CYS A 151 7.12 6.08 4.51
N SER A 152 8.33 5.56 4.29
CA SER A 152 9.43 5.67 5.25
C SER A 152 9.65 7.13 5.70
N ASN A 153 9.89 7.33 7.01
CA ASN A 153 10.17 8.64 7.62
C ASN A 153 9.00 9.64 7.71
N VAL A 154 7.77 9.17 7.61
CA VAL A 154 6.60 10.03 7.87
C VAL A 154 6.58 10.47 9.32
N SER A 155 6.42 11.77 9.56
CA SER A 155 6.44 12.36 10.91
C SER A 155 5.17 12.03 11.70
N THR A 156 4.00 12.07 11.06
CA THR A 156 2.70 11.85 11.70
C THR A 156 1.87 10.80 10.99
N GLN A 157 1.46 11.07 9.77
CA GLN A 157 0.63 10.16 8.95
C GLN A 157 1.00 10.29 7.48
N TYR A 158 0.68 9.24 6.73
CA TYR A 158 0.70 9.19 5.28
C TYR A 158 -0.74 8.99 4.83
N ASP A 159 -1.28 9.92 4.08
CA ASP A 159 -2.66 9.88 3.65
C ASP A 159 -2.82 9.17 2.29
N ALA A 160 -3.95 8.49 2.09
CA ALA A 160 -4.25 7.83 0.82
C ALA A 160 -4.31 8.83 -0.35
N SER A 161 -4.63 10.09 -0.09
CA SER A 161 -4.61 11.16 -1.09
C SER A 161 -3.21 11.45 -1.65
N GLU A 162 -2.15 11.12 -0.92
CA GLU A 162 -0.77 11.32 -1.38
C GLU A 162 -0.35 10.28 -2.43
N ILE A 163 -0.84 9.04 -2.31
CA ILE A 163 -0.54 7.98 -3.28
C ILE A 163 -1.52 7.94 -4.46
N ALA A 164 -2.75 8.42 -4.29
CA ALA A 164 -3.80 8.35 -5.30
C ALA A 164 -3.39 8.93 -6.67
N PRO A 165 -2.70 10.09 -6.78
CA PRO A 165 -2.27 10.61 -8.08
C PRO A 165 -1.30 9.68 -8.81
N ARG A 166 -0.39 9.04 -8.08
CA ARG A 166 0.55 8.07 -8.64
C ARG A 166 -0.18 6.83 -9.16
N LEU A 167 -1.10 6.27 -8.38
CA LEU A 167 -1.91 5.12 -8.79
C LEU A 167 -2.76 5.43 -10.03
N LYS A 168 -3.36 6.62 -10.10
CA LYS A 168 -4.07 7.08 -11.29
C LYS A 168 -3.18 7.15 -12.51
N SER A 169 -1.96 7.68 -12.36
CA SER A 169 -0.99 7.76 -13.46
C SER A 169 -0.60 6.38 -13.96
N GLU A 170 -0.30 5.46 -13.07
CA GLU A 170 0.04 4.07 -13.43
C GLU A 170 -1.13 3.37 -14.12
N LEU A 171 -2.36 3.54 -13.63
CA LEU A 171 -3.56 3.02 -14.27
C LEU A 171 -3.71 3.58 -15.70
N MET A 172 -3.56 4.89 -15.86
CA MET A 172 -3.69 5.52 -17.17
C MET A 172 -2.59 5.09 -18.15
N ASN A 173 -1.36 4.93 -17.66
CA ASN A 173 -0.24 4.43 -18.45
C ASN A 173 -0.46 2.98 -18.93
N ALA A 174 -1.15 2.16 -18.14
CA ALA A 174 -1.52 0.80 -18.54
C ALA A 174 -2.75 0.76 -19.46
N LEU A 175 -3.71 1.64 -19.24
CA LEU A 175 -4.98 1.67 -19.98
C LEU A 175 -4.82 2.12 -21.43
N GLN A 176 -3.99 3.13 -21.69
CA GLN A 176 -3.79 3.66 -23.04
C GLN A 176 -3.24 2.60 -24.03
N PRO A 177 -2.15 1.86 -23.73
CA PRO A 177 -1.67 0.79 -24.60
C PRO A 177 -2.67 -0.34 -24.76
N ALA A 178 -3.41 -0.69 -23.69
CA ALA A 178 -4.43 -1.73 -23.75
C ALA A 178 -5.55 -1.37 -24.74
N LEU A 179 -6.04 -0.13 -24.69
CA LEU A 179 -7.04 0.37 -25.65
C LEU A 179 -6.48 0.45 -27.08
N ALA A 180 -5.23 0.84 -27.24
CA ALA A 180 -4.57 0.84 -28.56
C ALA A 180 -4.48 -0.59 -29.14
N THR A 181 -4.15 -1.59 -28.32
CA THR A 181 -4.14 -3.00 -28.72
C THR A 181 -5.52 -3.49 -29.10
N LEU A 182 -6.55 -3.16 -28.31
CA LEU A 182 -7.94 -3.47 -28.64
C LEU A 182 -8.37 -2.80 -29.95
N SER A 183 -7.96 -1.57 -30.20
CA SER A 183 -8.23 -0.86 -31.45
C SER A 183 -7.61 -1.58 -32.66
N ALA A 184 -6.43 -2.19 -32.50
CA ALA A 184 -5.77 -2.96 -33.56
C ALA A 184 -6.43 -4.33 -33.78
N LEU A 185 -6.96 -4.94 -32.72
CA LEU A 185 -7.60 -6.26 -32.75
C LEU A 185 -9.10 -6.19 -33.03
N SER A 186 -9.71 -5.01 -32.95
CA SER A 186 -11.18 -4.91 -32.98
C SER A 186 -11.75 -5.08 -34.38
N LEU A 187 -11.96 -6.32 -34.67
CA LEU A 187 -13.11 -6.82 -35.41
C LEU A 187 -14.31 -6.73 -34.46
N ILE A 188 -14.93 -5.58 -34.33
CA ILE A 188 -16.24 -5.53 -33.69
C ILE A 188 -17.20 -6.18 -34.67
N HIS A 189 -17.47 -7.45 -34.49
CA HIS A 189 -18.67 -8.08 -35.01
C HIS A 189 -19.86 -7.37 -34.37
N ILE A 190 -20.39 -6.37 -35.05
CA ILE A 190 -21.76 -5.96 -34.84
C ILE A 190 -22.57 -7.11 -35.42
N SER A 191 -22.93 -8.09 -34.58
CA SER A 191 -23.96 -9.06 -34.98
C SER A 191 -25.24 -8.25 -35.16
N GLU A 192 -25.59 -8.01 -36.43
CA GLU A 192 -26.95 -7.59 -36.74
C GLU A 192 -27.89 -8.62 -36.12
N SER A 193 -28.66 -8.17 -35.15
CA SER A 193 -29.80 -8.91 -34.66
C SER A 193 -30.76 -9.09 -35.85
N THR A 194 -30.66 -10.21 -36.53
CA THR A 194 -31.65 -10.60 -37.54
C THR A 194 -32.96 -10.75 -36.84
N ARG A 195 -33.94 -9.95 -37.25
CA ARG A 195 -35.36 -10.08 -36.91
C ARG A 195 -35.92 -11.41 -37.36
#